data_e3ad295635e000fcf235b2feb9df8438
#
_entry.id   e3ad295635e000fcf235b2feb9df8438
#
_cell.length_a   1.000
_cell.length_b   1.000
_cell.length_c   1.000
_cell.angle_alpha   90.00
_cell.angle_beta   90.00
_cell.angle_gamma   90.00
#
_symmetry.space_group_name_H-M   'P 1'
#
loop_
_entity.id
_entity.type
_entity.pdbx_description
1 polymer ?
#
loop_
_entity_poly.entity_id
_entity_poly.type
_entity_poly.pdbx_seq_one_letter_code
_entity_poly.pdbx_strand_id
1 'polypeptide(L)'
;MLCVALLGACRSDKPDNLEPQLHTLEATDISRTEATIAGQCQVEKGAVRPQLWFCYGEDERMEQKTDIVNADGTAGGRVQLQLTSLTPGTTYYYMLQGGSGKAVLNGERLSFTTLPNEKPVVGKVEVLGISPLSVIVGYTIADTGGDPVTQSGCYLSRQDNTAADDGWANATRVVQTDAPTANGMLRLRIGGLQPGATYTLRPFAVNKNGEAVGEGVTLVTSSATTISEAGQLTQLVGDDKYNYAAIAIAGTLNGDDLRTLRDMAGRDNEDHATNGQLADIDLSGAQIVEGGKAYAAGHYTQNNVVGTALFASCQKLRRIVLPLQTIRIEGDAFKDCSSLSTIIIPALVEKITPSSGCTALANISVAAGNSHYCSKDGVLLSADGSAILWFPMGKGGEYTLPATVTEVGDYAFRDCSIEKFVFADGLKSIGKCTFYNSKVKEVSLPSTLKQVPTGLFQKCAHLATVHLGQATELLGEYVFDGCPLTNLYISAPTPPACTDKSFATSGTYLFSTCRIHVPEGRRIYYRGNATWAKFKIIKEDN
;
A
#
# COMPACT_ATOMS: atom_id res chain seq x y z
N MET A 1 -43.16 -62.96 -71.89
CA MET A 1 -41.74 -62.74 -72.22
C MET A 1 -41.53 -61.21 -72.26
N LEU A 2 -41.10 -60.62 -71.18
CA LEU A 2 -41.06 -59.21 -71.05
C LEU A 2 -39.58 -58.82 -70.78
N CYS A 3 -38.98 -58.07 -71.73
CA CYS A 3 -37.68 -57.46 -71.56
C CYS A 3 -37.85 -56.13 -70.77
N VAL A 4 -37.26 -56.07 -69.62
CA VAL A 4 -37.17 -54.81 -68.85
C VAL A 4 -35.82 -54.18 -69.16
N ALA A 5 -35.83 -53.02 -69.78
CA ALA A 5 -34.65 -52.16 -70.00
C ALA A 5 -34.34 -51.37 -68.70
N LEU A 6 -33.16 -51.55 -68.16
CA LEU A 6 -32.63 -50.70 -67.09
C LEU A 6 -32.15 -49.40 -67.69
N LEU A 7 -32.85 -48.30 -67.41
CA LEU A 7 -32.32 -46.93 -67.53
C LEU A 7 -31.52 -46.54 -66.31
N GLY A 8 -30.21 -46.52 -66.44
CA GLY A 8 -29.31 -45.94 -65.45
C GLY A 8 -29.50 -44.43 -65.40
N ALA A 9 -30.07 -43.93 -64.31
CA ALA A 9 -30.07 -42.50 -64.00
C ALA A 9 -28.71 -42.11 -63.43
N CYS A 10 -27.91 -41.39 -64.21
CA CYS A 10 -26.78 -40.60 -63.66
C CYS A 10 -27.36 -39.57 -62.70
N ARG A 11 -27.21 -39.77 -61.39
CA ARG A 11 -27.31 -38.72 -60.45
C ARG A 11 -26.08 -37.82 -60.65
N SER A 12 -26.30 -36.62 -61.09
CA SER A 12 -25.33 -35.55 -60.96
C SER A 12 -25.21 -35.22 -59.49
N ASP A 13 -24.15 -35.68 -58.87
CA ASP A 13 -23.75 -35.17 -57.56
C ASP A 13 -23.47 -33.68 -57.77
N LYS A 14 -24.40 -32.85 -57.29
CA LYS A 14 -24.09 -31.46 -57.07
C LYS A 14 -23.01 -31.45 -56.01
N PRO A 15 -21.92 -30.69 -56.16
CA PRO A 15 -20.95 -30.57 -55.12
C PRO A 15 -21.66 -30.07 -53.85
N ASP A 16 -21.49 -30.80 -52.77
CA ASP A 16 -21.96 -30.35 -51.48
C ASP A 16 -21.48 -28.94 -51.24
N ASN A 17 -22.36 -28.12 -50.72
CA ASN A 17 -22.10 -26.70 -50.47
C ASN A 17 -21.05 -26.58 -49.37
N LEU A 18 -19.78 -26.38 -49.73
CA LEU A 18 -18.66 -26.31 -48.81
C LEU A 18 -18.61 -24.93 -48.08
N GLU A 19 -19.77 -24.31 -47.87
CA GLU A 19 -19.83 -23.03 -47.14
C GLU A 19 -19.57 -23.23 -45.63
N PRO A 20 -18.69 -22.43 -45.04
CA PRO A 20 -18.49 -22.45 -43.61
C PRO A 20 -19.77 -22.20 -42.82
N GLN A 21 -19.95 -22.93 -41.72
CA GLN A 21 -21.08 -22.73 -40.80
C GLN A 21 -20.62 -21.90 -39.61
N LEU A 22 -21.41 -20.87 -39.30
CA LEU A 22 -21.15 -19.97 -38.17
C LEU A 22 -22.23 -20.22 -37.11
N HIS A 23 -21.78 -20.34 -35.87
CA HIS A 23 -22.64 -20.40 -34.69
C HIS A 23 -22.25 -19.31 -33.73
N THR A 24 -23.19 -18.48 -33.33
CA THR A 24 -23.03 -17.53 -32.24
C THR A 24 -23.25 -18.29 -30.94
N LEU A 25 -22.37 -18.09 -29.95
CA LEU A 25 -22.46 -18.74 -28.64
C LEU A 25 -22.91 -17.72 -27.58
N GLU A 26 -23.46 -18.22 -26.47
CA GLU A 26 -23.90 -17.37 -25.38
C GLU A 26 -22.78 -16.51 -24.82
N ALA A 27 -23.12 -15.29 -24.45
CA ALA A 27 -22.21 -14.34 -23.83
C ALA A 27 -21.89 -14.77 -22.39
N THR A 28 -20.64 -14.54 -21.98
CA THR A 28 -20.13 -14.82 -20.63
C THR A 28 -19.51 -13.56 -20.01
N ASP A 29 -19.13 -13.63 -18.75
CA ASP A 29 -18.45 -12.55 -18.02
C ASP A 29 -19.17 -11.19 -18.13
N ILE A 30 -20.50 -11.26 -18.07
CA ILE A 30 -21.35 -10.06 -18.21
C ILE A 30 -21.24 -9.23 -16.93
N SER A 31 -20.74 -8.02 -17.11
CA SER A 31 -20.65 -7.00 -16.06
C SER A 31 -21.55 -5.79 -16.38
N ARG A 32 -21.36 -4.68 -15.69
CA ARG A 32 -22.09 -3.44 -15.98
C ARG A 32 -21.67 -2.80 -17.30
N THR A 33 -20.41 -2.93 -17.69
CA THR A 33 -19.83 -2.21 -18.82
C THR A 33 -19.07 -3.12 -19.78
N GLU A 34 -19.05 -4.43 -19.53
CA GLU A 34 -18.31 -5.40 -20.32
C GLU A 34 -19.07 -6.69 -20.47
N ALA A 35 -18.82 -7.42 -21.52
CA ALA A 35 -19.28 -8.78 -21.74
C ALA A 35 -18.35 -9.50 -22.72
N THR A 36 -18.15 -10.80 -22.54
CA THR A 36 -17.42 -11.63 -23.48
C THR A 36 -18.42 -12.31 -24.42
N ILE A 37 -18.41 -11.94 -25.71
CA ILE A 37 -19.18 -12.61 -26.75
C ILE A 37 -18.32 -13.66 -27.45
N ALA A 38 -18.93 -14.75 -27.85
CA ALA A 38 -18.22 -15.86 -28.45
C ALA A 38 -18.98 -16.42 -29.66
N GLY A 39 -18.26 -17.12 -30.49
CA GLY A 39 -18.84 -17.88 -31.61
C GLY A 39 -17.93 -19.01 -32.06
N GLN A 40 -18.43 -19.81 -32.93
CA GLN A 40 -17.74 -20.95 -33.54
C GLN A 40 -17.89 -20.94 -35.04
N CYS A 41 -16.78 -21.14 -35.75
CA CYS A 41 -16.78 -21.29 -37.20
C CYS A 41 -16.37 -22.73 -37.53
N GLN A 42 -17.24 -23.48 -38.16
CA GLN A 42 -16.96 -24.82 -38.71
C GLN A 42 -16.64 -24.72 -40.19
N VAL A 43 -15.45 -25.20 -40.56
CA VAL A 43 -14.97 -25.15 -41.95
C VAL A 43 -14.65 -26.57 -42.40
N GLU A 44 -15.34 -27.04 -43.46
CA GLU A 44 -15.05 -28.33 -44.04
C GLU A 44 -13.67 -28.36 -44.75
N LYS A 45 -13.10 -29.56 -44.87
CA LYS A 45 -11.81 -29.76 -45.51
C LYS A 45 -11.84 -29.31 -46.98
N GLY A 46 -11.12 -28.24 -47.32
CA GLY A 46 -11.07 -27.67 -48.66
C GLY A 46 -11.87 -26.38 -48.86
N ALA A 47 -12.68 -25.97 -47.89
CA ALA A 47 -13.35 -24.67 -47.92
C ALA A 47 -12.43 -23.53 -47.53
N VAL A 48 -12.67 -22.35 -48.08
CA VAL A 48 -11.94 -21.11 -47.75
C VAL A 48 -12.42 -20.58 -46.41
N ARG A 49 -11.51 -20.28 -45.52
CA ARG A 49 -11.82 -19.69 -44.21
C ARG A 49 -12.34 -18.27 -44.38
N PRO A 50 -13.48 -17.93 -43.76
CA PRO A 50 -14.00 -16.58 -43.79
C PRO A 50 -13.20 -15.70 -42.82
N GLN A 51 -13.14 -14.38 -43.11
CA GLN A 51 -12.79 -13.37 -42.13
C GLN A 51 -13.97 -13.20 -41.18
N LEU A 52 -13.72 -13.31 -39.87
CA LEU A 52 -14.76 -13.29 -38.86
C LEU A 52 -14.80 -11.97 -38.10
N TRP A 53 -15.96 -11.51 -37.76
CA TRP A 53 -16.22 -10.35 -36.88
C TRP A 53 -17.55 -10.54 -36.17
N PHE A 54 -17.79 -9.77 -35.13
CA PHE A 54 -19.12 -9.67 -34.54
C PHE A 54 -19.80 -8.38 -34.96
N CYS A 55 -21.10 -8.45 -35.20
CA CYS A 55 -21.98 -7.28 -35.19
C CYS A 55 -22.73 -7.27 -33.88
N TYR A 56 -22.90 -6.08 -33.29
CA TYR A 56 -23.60 -5.91 -32.03
C TYR A 56 -24.27 -4.52 -31.95
N GLY A 57 -25.21 -4.35 -31.02
CA GLY A 57 -25.90 -3.09 -30.82
C GLY A 57 -27.03 -3.20 -29.80
N GLU A 58 -27.58 -2.07 -29.41
CA GLU A 58 -28.69 -2.00 -28.42
C GLU A 58 -30.04 -2.40 -29.02
N ASP A 59 -30.11 -2.54 -30.32
CA ASP A 59 -31.29 -3.03 -31.04
C ASP A 59 -30.91 -4.16 -32.02
N GLU A 60 -31.94 -4.76 -32.64
CA GLU A 60 -31.80 -5.90 -33.55
C GLU A 60 -31.04 -5.59 -34.84
N ARG A 61 -30.80 -4.33 -35.15
CA ARG A 61 -30.04 -3.91 -36.35
C ARG A 61 -28.53 -4.12 -36.19
N MET A 62 -28.04 -4.14 -34.94
CA MET A 62 -26.64 -4.45 -34.59
C MET A 62 -25.65 -3.62 -35.44
N GLU A 63 -25.81 -2.28 -35.46
CA GLU A 63 -25.07 -1.40 -36.34
C GLU A 63 -23.57 -1.29 -36.06
N GLN A 64 -23.12 -1.74 -34.88
CA GLN A 64 -21.69 -1.75 -34.52
C GLN A 64 -21.03 -3.03 -35.05
N LYS A 65 -19.82 -2.89 -35.57
CA LYS A 65 -19.01 -4.00 -36.07
C LYS A 65 -17.64 -3.98 -35.41
N THR A 66 -17.20 -5.15 -34.97
CA THR A 66 -15.86 -5.31 -34.37
C THR A 66 -14.78 -5.42 -35.44
N ASP A 67 -13.53 -5.29 -35.04
CA ASP A 67 -12.39 -5.71 -35.85
C ASP A 67 -12.46 -7.22 -36.16
N ILE A 68 -11.65 -7.66 -37.14
CA ILE A 68 -11.55 -9.06 -37.52
C ILE A 68 -11.01 -9.88 -36.34
N VAL A 69 -11.74 -10.92 -35.94
CA VAL A 69 -11.32 -11.87 -34.92
C VAL A 69 -10.76 -13.12 -35.56
N ASN A 70 -9.69 -13.65 -35.03
CA ASN A 70 -9.06 -14.87 -35.54
C ASN A 70 -9.57 -16.09 -34.77
N ALA A 71 -9.96 -17.14 -35.50
CA ALA A 71 -10.35 -18.40 -34.90
C ALA A 71 -9.13 -19.21 -34.45
N ASP A 72 -9.18 -19.76 -33.24
CA ASP A 72 -8.16 -20.67 -32.73
C ASP A 72 -8.28 -22.03 -33.45
N GLY A 73 -7.17 -22.47 -34.08
CA GLY A 73 -7.03 -23.82 -34.60
C GLY A 73 -7.46 -24.08 -36.05
N THR A 74 -7.40 -25.34 -36.49
CA THR A 74 -7.35 -25.76 -37.90
C THR A 74 -8.67 -26.16 -38.53
N ALA A 75 -9.73 -26.49 -37.82
CA ALA A 75 -10.99 -26.97 -38.45
C ALA A 75 -12.19 -26.80 -37.51
N GLY A 76 -12.59 -25.58 -37.16
CA GLY A 76 -13.74 -25.33 -36.28
C GLY A 76 -13.32 -24.53 -35.03
N GLY A 77 -12.69 -23.41 -35.29
CA GLY A 77 -12.15 -22.56 -34.21
C GLY A 77 -13.27 -21.80 -33.49
N ARG A 78 -13.16 -21.76 -32.16
CA ARG A 78 -13.90 -20.81 -31.32
C ARG A 78 -13.25 -19.44 -31.45
N VAL A 79 -14.06 -18.43 -31.55
CA VAL A 79 -13.65 -17.02 -31.46
C VAL A 79 -14.35 -16.39 -30.27
N GLN A 80 -13.67 -15.51 -29.59
CA GLN A 80 -14.26 -14.72 -28.50
C GLN A 80 -13.69 -13.30 -28.50
N LEU A 81 -14.48 -12.35 -28.05
CA LEU A 81 -14.12 -10.96 -27.93
C LEU A 81 -14.76 -10.35 -26.69
N GLN A 82 -13.99 -9.59 -25.94
CA GLN A 82 -14.52 -8.79 -24.85
C GLN A 82 -15.04 -7.45 -25.42
N LEU A 83 -16.32 -7.20 -25.25
CA LEU A 83 -16.91 -5.89 -25.47
C LEU A 83 -16.72 -5.05 -24.21
N THR A 84 -16.32 -3.79 -24.37
CA THR A 84 -16.08 -2.84 -23.28
C THR A 84 -16.87 -1.55 -23.53
N SER A 85 -17.00 -0.72 -22.50
CA SER A 85 -17.73 0.57 -22.58
C SER A 85 -19.22 0.40 -22.93
N LEU A 86 -19.82 -0.68 -22.50
CA LEU A 86 -21.25 -0.92 -22.66
C LEU A 86 -22.05 -0.07 -21.67
N THR A 87 -23.29 0.22 -22.00
CA THR A 87 -24.24 0.92 -21.14
C THR A 87 -24.81 -0.04 -20.10
N PRO A 88 -24.76 0.29 -18.79
CA PRO A 88 -25.33 -0.55 -17.73
C PRO A 88 -26.83 -0.76 -17.88
N GLY A 89 -27.33 -1.95 -17.51
CA GLY A 89 -28.76 -2.30 -17.53
C GLY A 89 -29.36 -2.35 -18.94
N THR A 90 -28.54 -2.48 -19.97
CA THR A 90 -28.95 -2.39 -21.38
C THR A 90 -28.85 -3.76 -22.05
N THR A 91 -29.85 -4.11 -22.83
CA THR A 91 -29.83 -5.33 -23.65
C THR A 91 -29.10 -5.07 -24.95
N TYR A 92 -28.09 -5.89 -25.23
CA TYR A 92 -27.34 -5.90 -26.48
C TYR A 92 -27.66 -7.15 -27.29
N TYR A 93 -27.89 -6.97 -28.55
CA TYR A 93 -28.00 -8.04 -29.54
C TYR A 93 -26.64 -8.22 -30.22
N TYR A 94 -26.27 -9.44 -30.55
CA TYR A 94 -25.01 -9.72 -31.22
C TYR A 94 -25.08 -10.95 -32.10
N MET A 95 -24.20 -11.04 -33.07
CA MET A 95 -24.13 -12.13 -34.02
C MET A 95 -22.72 -12.28 -34.58
N LEU A 96 -22.20 -13.52 -34.65
CA LEU A 96 -20.99 -13.80 -35.40
C LEU A 96 -21.28 -13.71 -36.90
N GLN A 97 -20.46 -12.95 -37.61
CA GLN A 97 -20.52 -12.86 -39.07
C GLN A 97 -19.18 -13.25 -39.69
N GLY A 98 -19.21 -13.69 -40.94
CA GLY A 98 -18.01 -14.02 -41.69
C GLY A 98 -18.12 -13.70 -43.16
N GLY A 99 -17.03 -13.13 -43.71
CA GLY A 99 -16.93 -12.82 -45.16
C GLY A 99 -16.36 -14.01 -45.95
N SER A 100 -17.12 -14.55 -46.86
CA SER A 100 -16.67 -15.57 -47.82
C SER A 100 -16.90 -15.07 -49.24
N GLY A 101 -15.87 -14.52 -49.87
CA GLY A 101 -15.99 -13.89 -51.21
C GLY A 101 -16.91 -12.66 -51.20
N LYS A 102 -18.03 -12.72 -51.92
CA LYS A 102 -19.06 -11.65 -51.99
C LYS A 102 -20.20 -11.86 -51.01
N ALA A 103 -20.27 -13.02 -50.33
CA ALA A 103 -21.34 -13.37 -49.40
C ALA A 103 -20.94 -13.09 -47.94
N VAL A 104 -21.88 -12.63 -47.13
CA VAL A 104 -21.78 -12.55 -45.68
C VAL A 104 -22.54 -13.72 -45.10
N LEU A 105 -21.82 -14.54 -44.33
CA LEU A 105 -22.38 -15.64 -43.56
C LEU A 105 -22.77 -15.12 -42.17
N ASN A 106 -23.86 -15.63 -41.63
CA ASN A 106 -24.39 -15.21 -40.33
C ASN A 106 -24.55 -16.42 -39.42
N GLY A 107 -24.13 -16.28 -38.18
CA GLY A 107 -24.54 -17.15 -37.08
C GLY A 107 -25.93 -16.76 -36.55
N GLU A 108 -26.33 -17.36 -35.45
CA GLU A 108 -27.57 -17.03 -34.76
C GLU A 108 -27.49 -15.63 -34.11
N ARG A 109 -28.60 -14.92 -34.08
CA ARG A 109 -28.71 -13.70 -33.32
C ARG A 109 -29.03 -14.04 -31.86
N LEU A 110 -28.14 -13.66 -30.96
CA LEU A 110 -28.31 -13.80 -29.51
C LEU A 110 -28.36 -12.42 -28.85
N SER A 111 -28.71 -12.41 -27.59
CA SER A 111 -28.71 -11.18 -26.79
C SER A 111 -28.20 -11.45 -25.37
N PHE A 112 -27.66 -10.44 -24.73
CA PHE A 112 -27.37 -10.42 -23.31
C PHE A 112 -27.79 -9.06 -22.74
N THR A 113 -27.97 -8.98 -21.42
CA THR A 113 -28.25 -7.72 -20.73
C THR A 113 -27.14 -7.45 -19.73
N THR A 114 -26.52 -6.28 -19.83
CA THR A 114 -25.52 -5.81 -18.86
C THR A 114 -26.16 -5.64 -17.48
N LEU A 115 -25.36 -5.80 -16.42
CA LEU A 115 -25.86 -5.57 -15.07
C LEU A 115 -26.24 -4.08 -14.89
N PRO A 116 -27.36 -3.79 -14.23
CA PRO A 116 -27.76 -2.41 -13.95
C PRO A 116 -26.83 -1.75 -12.90
N ASN A 117 -26.80 -0.42 -12.89
CA ASN A 117 -26.23 0.29 -11.77
C ASN A 117 -27.13 0.12 -10.53
N GLU A 118 -26.48 -0.02 -9.38
CA GLU A 118 -27.13 -0.32 -8.11
C GLU A 118 -26.61 0.60 -6.99
N LYS A 119 -27.12 0.43 -5.78
CA LYS A 119 -26.55 1.04 -4.58
C LYS A 119 -25.13 0.52 -4.33
N PRO A 120 -24.28 1.29 -3.63
CA PRO A 120 -22.94 0.82 -3.26
C PRO A 120 -23.01 -0.46 -2.41
N VAL A 121 -21.94 -1.25 -2.43
CA VAL A 121 -21.73 -2.34 -1.47
C VAL A 121 -20.71 -1.87 -0.44
N VAL A 122 -21.16 -1.75 0.80
CA VAL A 122 -20.34 -1.25 1.91
C VAL A 122 -19.87 -2.44 2.75
N GLY A 123 -18.55 -2.51 2.98
CA GLY A 123 -17.93 -3.51 3.84
C GLY A 123 -18.28 -3.29 5.32
N LYS A 124 -17.77 -4.18 6.16
CA LYS A 124 -17.96 -4.08 7.60
C LYS A 124 -17.05 -2.99 8.21
N VAL A 125 -17.47 -2.43 9.36
CA VAL A 125 -16.64 -1.51 10.13
C VAL A 125 -15.55 -2.28 10.89
N GLU A 126 -14.32 -1.78 10.79
CA GLU A 126 -13.19 -2.19 11.63
C GLU A 126 -12.87 -1.09 12.64
N VAL A 127 -12.72 -1.44 13.90
CA VAL A 127 -12.30 -0.50 14.93
C VAL A 127 -10.78 -0.37 14.91
N LEU A 128 -10.30 0.76 14.46
CA LEU A 128 -8.87 1.06 14.37
C LEU A 128 -8.32 1.75 15.62
N GLY A 129 -9.21 2.37 16.40
CA GLY A 129 -8.83 3.10 17.58
C GLY A 129 -10.00 3.42 18.49
N ILE A 130 -9.83 3.16 19.79
CA ILE A 130 -10.78 3.55 20.83
C ILE A 130 -10.07 4.44 21.83
N SER A 131 -10.68 5.60 22.11
CA SER A 131 -10.30 6.48 23.20
C SER A 131 -11.52 6.75 24.08
N PRO A 132 -11.34 7.36 25.25
CA PRO A 132 -12.48 7.72 26.09
C PRO A 132 -13.50 8.62 25.40
N LEU A 133 -13.05 9.47 24.51
CA LEU A 133 -13.86 10.53 23.90
C LEU A 133 -14.00 10.40 22.37
N SER A 134 -13.39 9.41 21.77
CA SER A 134 -13.43 9.20 20.31
C SER A 134 -13.15 7.77 19.90
N VAL A 135 -13.59 7.41 18.71
CA VAL A 135 -13.24 6.17 18.02
C VAL A 135 -12.70 6.50 16.64
N ILE A 136 -11.71 5.74 16.20
CA ILE A 136 -11.27 5.72 14.80
C ILE A 136 -11.72 4.41 14.20
N VAL A 137 -12.45 4.48 13.12
CA VAL A 137 -12.94 3.30 12.40
C VAL A 137 -12.42 3.30 10.96
N GLY A 138 -12.28 2.09 10.43
CA GLY A 138 -12.02 1.84 9.02
C GLY A 138 -13.18 1.08 8.40
N TYR A 139 -13.49 1.36 7.15
CA TYR A 139 -14.43 0.59 6.33
C TYR A 139 -14.07 0.71 4.86
N THR A 140 -14.58 -0.21 4.05
CA THR A 140 -14.33 -0.21 2.60
C THR A 140 -15.66 -0.06 1.85
N ILE A 141 -15.59 0.49 0.66
CA ILE A 141 -16.66 0.41 -0.32
C ILE A 141 -16.21 -0.63 -1.34
N ALA A 142 -16.77 -1.84 -1.24
CA ALA A 142 -16.36 -2.98 -2.05
C ALA A 142 -16.79 -2.83 -3.52
N ASP A 143 -17.93 -2.16 -3.75
CA ASP A 143 -18.45 -1.83 -5.09
C ASP A 143 -19.18 -0.48 -5.01
N THR A 144 -18.89 0.42 -5.92
CA THR A 144 -19.59 1.71 -6.01
C THR A 144 -21.01 1.58 -6.59
N GLY A 145 -21.38 0.40 -7.05
CA GLY A 145 -22.66 0.15 -7.74
C GLY A 145 -22.69 0.66 -9.18
N GLY A 146 -21.53 0.95 -9.76
CA GLY A 146 -21.41 1.49 -11.13
C GLY A 146 -21.50 3.01 -11.22
N ASP A 147 -21.78 3.72 -10.12
CA ASP A 147 -21.87 5.17 -10.07
C ASP A 147 -20.94 5.75 -8.98
N PRO A 148 -20.44 6.98 -9.16
CA PRO A 148 -19.63 7.64 -8.14
C PRO A 148 -20.33 7.73 -6.79
N VAL A 149 -19.61 7.39 -5.72
CA VAL A 149 -20.08 7.59 -4.36
C VAL A 149 -20.00 9.09 -4.05
N THR A 150 -21.14 9.66 -3.65
CA THR A 150 -21.29 11.09 -3.35
C THR A 150 -21.11 11.40 -1.86
N GLN A 151 -21.43 10.46 -0.99
CA GLN A 151 -21.26 10.56 0.45
C GLN A 151 -20.94 9.19 1.04
N SER A 152 -20.13 9.17 2.09
CA SER A 152 -19.91 7.98 2.92
C SER A 152 -19.66 8.40 4.37
N GLY A 153 -19.74 7.45 5.29
CA GLY A 153 -19.54 7.72 6.70
C GLY A 153 -20.02 6.58 7.59
N CYS A 154 -20.33 6.90 8.82
CA CYS A 154 -20.91 5.94 9.77
C CYS A 154 -22.12 6.53 10.48
N TYR A 155 -23.10 5.70 10.72
CA TYR A 155 -24.13 5.91 11.72
C TYR A 155 -23.58 5.48 13.08
N LEU A 156 -23.83 6.30 14.10
CA LEU A 156 -23.46 6.07 15.49
C LEU A 156 -24.71 6.05 16.36
N SER A 157 -24.91 4.97 17.09
CA SER A 157 -25.98 4.85 18.10
C SER A 157 -25.38 4.49 19.45
N ARG A 158 -25.83 5.15 20.52
CA ARG A 158 -25.47 4.83 21.89
C ARG A 158 -26.50 3.84 22.48
N GLN A 159 -25.98 2.76 23.10
CA GLN A 159 -26.81 1.63 23.55
C GLN A 159 -27.50 1.79 24.91
N ASP A 160 -27.36 2.91 25.59
CA ASP A 160 -27.97 3.13 26.89
C ASP A 160 -29.42 3.70 26.80
N ASN A 161 -29.93 3.81 25.60
CA ASN A 161 -31.32 4.22 25.38
C ASN A 161 -32.26 3.02 25.47
N THR A 162 -33.03 2.96 26.54
CA THR A 162 -34.04 1.94 26.87
C THR A 162 -35.27 1.94 25.97
N ALA A 163 -35.26 2.56 24.82
CA ALA A 163 -36.37 2.56 23.87
C ALA A 163 -36.30 1.29 22.99
N ALA A 164 -37.43 0.60 22.91
CA ALA A 164 -37.66 -0.63 22.16
C ALA A 164 -37.69 -0.41 20.62
N ASP A 165 -36.83 0.44 20.10
CA ASP A 165 -36.64 0.70 18.68
C ASP A 165 -35.34 0.00 18.24
N ASP A 166 -35.19 -0.33 16.96
CA ASP A 166 -34.00 -0.98 16.37
C ASP A 166 -32.70 -0.20 16.60
N GLY A 167 -32.74 0.82 17.43
CA GLY A 167 -31.64 1.65 17.91
C GLY A 167 -31.06 2.62 16.88
N TRP A 168 -31.69 2.72 15.70
CA TRP A 168 -31.16 3.54 14.59
C TRP A 168 -31.98 4.80 14.29
N ALA A 169 -33.21 4.91 14.78
CA ALA A 169 -34.06 6.09 14.53
C ALA A 169 -33.44 7.41 15.02
N ASN A 170 -32.57 7.35 16.06
CA ASN A 170 -31.88 8.50 16.63
C ASN A 170 -30.36 8.42 16.42
N ALA A 171 -29.87 7.61 15.45
CA ALA A 171 -28.47 7.49 15.19
C ALA A 171 -27.88 8.80 14.62
N THR A 172 -26.76 9.22 15.17
CA THR A 172 -26.01 10.36 14.63
C THR A 172 -25.30 9.93 13.34
N ARG A 173 -25.56 10.67 12.26
CA ARG A 173 -24.91 10.46 10.97
C ARG A 173 -23.62 11.26 10.91
N VAL A 174 -22.47 10.56 10.85
CA VAL A 174 -21.14 11.18 10.76
C VAL A 174 -20.61 10.95 9.34
N VAL A 175 -20.42 12.04 8.61
CA VAL A 175 -19.98 12.01 7.20
C VAL A 175 -18.46 12.06 7.13
N GLN A 176 -17.91 11.25 6.24
CA GLN A 176 -16.47 11.23 5.91
C GLN A 176 -16.11 12.48 5.12
N THR A 177 -15.08 13.18 5.55
CA THR A 177 -14.51 14.34 4.86
C THR A 177 -13.15 14.05 4.23
N ASP A 178 -12.47 13.00 4.70
CA ASP A 178 -11.14 12.65 4.24
C ASP A 178 -11.20 11.79 2.97
N ALA A 179 -10.20 11.93 2.11
CA ALA A 179 -10.06 11.10 0.92
C ALA A 179 -9.77 9.63 1.29
N PRO A 180 -10.18 8.66 0.45
CA PRO A 180 -9.84 7.26 0.63
C PRO A 180 -8.33 7.04 0.74
N THR A 181 -7.90 6.09 1.57
CA THR A 181 -6.50 5.64 1.62
C THR A 181 -6.14 4.83 0.37
N ALA A 182 -4.86 4.66 0.09
CA ALA A 182 -4.37 3.98 -1.12
C ALA A 182 -4.87 2.52 -1.27
N ASN A 183 -5.25 1.85 -0.18
CA ASN A 183 -5.83 0.51 -0.19
C ASN A 183 -7.37 0.50 -0.24
N GLY A 184 -8.00 1.63 -0.56
CA GLY A 184 -9.45 1.77 -0.62
C GLY A 184 -10.16 1.79 0.75
N MET A 185 -9.43 1.71 1.86
CA MET A 185 -9.99 1.84 3.20
C MET A 185 -10.26 3.31 3.52
N LEU A 186 -11.51 3.62 3.86
CA LEU A 186 -11.93 4.90 4.39
C LEU A 186 -11.73 4.91 5.90
N ARG A 187 -11.09 5.95 6.42
CA ARG A 187 -10.88 6.12 7.86
C ARG A 187 -11.71 7.30 8.35
N LEU A 188 -12.47 7.06 9.41
CA LEU A 188 -13.34 8.08 10.01
C LEU A 188 -13.04 8.17 11.50
N ARG A 189 -12.74 9.39 11.96
CA ARG A 189 -12.68 9.70 13.39
C ARG A 189 -14.04 10.22 13.85
N ILE A 190 -14.60 9.59 14.87
CA ILE A 190 -15.86 9.98 15.50
C ILE A 190 -15.53 10.45 16.91
N GLY A 191 -15.71 11.72 17.18
CA GLY A 191 -15.46 12.36 18.47
C GLY A 191 -16.76 12.64 19.25
N GLY A 192 -16.61 13.23 20.46
CA GLY A 192 -17.73 13.57 21.32
C GLY A 192 -18.39 12.37 22.02
N LEU A 193 -17.67 11.24 22.09
CA LEU A 193 -18.13 10.05 22.80
C LEU A 193 -17.95 10.21 24.30
N GLN A 194 -18.70 9.41 25.07
CA GLN A 194 -18.57 9.36 26.53
C GLN A 194 -17.69 8.18 26.95
N PRO A 195 -16.79 8.35 27.94
CA PRO A 195 -15.96 7.28 28.47
C PRO A 195 -16.78 6.12 29.01
N GLY A 196 -16.35 4.88 28.73
CA GLY A 196 -16.99 3.67 29.22
C GLY A 196 -18.38 3.39 28.65
N ALA A 197 -18.82 4.13 27.64
CA ALA A 197 -20.14 3.97 27.03
C ALA A 197 -20.11 3.00 25.86
N THR A 198 -21.20 2.26 25.67
CA THR A 198 -21.36 1.32 24.56
C THR A 198 -21.98 2.02 23.35
N TYR A 199 -21.35 1.86 22.20
CA TYR A 199 -21.81 2.39 20.92
C TYR A 199 -21.89 1.29 19.88
N THR A 200 -22.87 1.41 18.98
CA THR A 200 -22.92 0.61 17.75
C THR A 200 -22.72 1.54 16.54
N LEU A 201 -21.89 1.11 15.61
CA LEU A 201 -21.56 1.84 14.39
C LEU A 201 -21.96 1.00 13.18
N ARG A 202 -22.50 1.64 12.15
CA ARG A 202 -22.74 1.05 10.82
C ARG A 202 -22.19 1.97 9.74
N PRO A 203 -21.38 1.49 8.81
CA PRO A 203 -20.89 2.31 7.71
C PRO A 203 -21.98 2.50 6.69
N PHE A 204 -22.00 3.63 6.00
CA PHE A 204 -22.90 3.89 4.88
C PHE A 204 -22.15 4.49 3.70
N ALA A 205 -22.71 4.31 2.51
CA ALA A 205 -22.30 5.01 1.29
C ALA A 205 -23.52 5.31 0.43
N VAL A 206 -23.47 6.42 -0.30
CA VAL A 206 -24.56 6.94 -1.13
C VAL A 206 -24.05 7.17 -2.55
N ASN A 207 -24.77 6.66 -3.53
CA ASN A 207 -24.65 7.05 -4.94
C ASN A 207 -26.02 7.52 -5.46
N LYS A 208 -26.14 7.79 -6.77
CA LYS A 208 -27.41 8.24 -7.36
C LYS A 208 -28.55 7.22 -7.25
N ASN A 209 -28.23 5.92 -7.05
CA ASN A 209 -29.23 4.85 -6.92
C ASN A 209 -29.70 4.65 -5.47
N GLY A 210 -29.12 5.40 -4.52
CA GLY A 210 -29.54 5.43 -3.12
C GLY A 210 -28.41 5.10 -2.13
N GLU A 211 -28.82 4.99 -0.88
CA GLU A 211 -27.94 4.67 0.25
C GLU A 211 -27.90 3.17 0.52
N ALA A 212 -26.70 2.68 0.78
CA ALA A 212 -26.44 1.36 1.35
C ALA A 212 -25.79 1.49 2.72
N VAL A 213 -26.14 0.56 3.62
CA VAL A 213 -25.59 0.49 4.99
C VAL A 213 -24.93 -0.88 5.14
N GLY A 214 -23.67 -0.87 5.59
CA GLY A 214 -22.90 -2.10 5.81
C GLY A 214 -23.15 -2.72 7.19
N GLU A 215 -22.42 -3.82 7.45
CA GLU A 215 -22.45 -4.53 8.72
C GLU A 215 -21.84 -3.68 9.84
N GLY A 216 -22.53 -3.62 10.97
CA GLY A 216 -22.14 -2.80 12.12
C GLY A 216 -21.18 -3.52 13.07
N VAL A 217 -20.58 -2.71 13.94
CA VAL A 217 -19.77 -3.18 15.06
C VAL A 217 -20.26 -2.50 16.35
N THR A 218 -20.33 -3.26 17.43
CA THR A 218 -20.53 -2.73 18.77
C THR A 218 -19.21 -2.61 19.50
N LEU A 219 -18.96 -1.50 20.14
CA LEU A 219 -17.76 -1.22 20.91
C LEU A 219 -18.10 -0.53 22.22
N VAL A 220 -17.20 -0.65 23.19
CA VAL A 220 -17.23 0.13 24.43
C VAL A 220 -16.05 1.10 24.37
N THR A 221 -16.32 2.38 24.57
CA THR A 221 -15.24 3.36 24.71
C THR A 221 -14.42 3.06 25.95
N SER A 222 -13.10 3.28 25.86
CA SER A 222 -12.23 3.08 27.03
C SER A 222 -12.65 4.00 28.16
N SER A 223 -12.71 3.46 29.37
CA SER A 223 -12.71 4.30 30.56
C SER A 223 -11.35 4.95 30.68
N ALA A 224 -11.28 6.28 30.77
CA ALA A 224 -10.01 6.91 31.06
C ALA A 224 -9.66 6.73 32.54
N THR A 225 -8.46 6.27 32.80
CA THR A 225 -7.85 6.39 34.12
C THR A 225 -7.43 7.86 34.29
N THR A 226 -8.11 8.59 35.16
CA THR A 226 -7.80 9.99 35.41
C THR A 226 -6.72 10.11 36.47
N ILE A 227 -5.62 10.74 36.12
CA ILE A 227 -4.52 11.06 37.03
C ILE A 227 -4.71 12.51 37.51
N SER A 228 -5.07 12.68 38.77
CA SER A 228 -5.25 14.00 39.38
C SER A 228 -3.94 14.67 39.74
N GLU A 229 -2.93 13.87 40.14
CA GLU A 229 -1.57 14.31 40.45
C GLU A 229 -0.57 13.42 39.75
N ALA A 230 0.44 13.99 39.10
CA ALA A 230 1.47 13.23 38.39
C ALA A 230 2.23 12.29 39.34
N GLY A 231 2.44 11.05 38.92
CA GLY A 231 3.08 9.98 39.71
C GLY A 231 2.12 8.98 40.36
N GLN A 232 0.79 9.15 40.18
CA GLN A 232 -0.21 8.28 40.84
C GLN A 232 -0.56 7.00 40.07
N LEU A 233 -0.11 6.83 38.83
CA LEU A 233 -0.54 5.70 38.00
C LEU A 233 -0.30 4.35 38.67
N THR A 234 0.86 4.15 39.27
CA THR A 234 1.20 2.88 39.98
C THR A 234 0.16 2.53 41.04
N GLN A 235 -0.31 3.53 41.81
CA GLN A 235 -1.32 3.33 42.84
C GLN A 235 -2.69 3.03 42.22
N LEU A 236 -3.05 3.71 41.10
CA LEU A 236 -4.35 3.55 40.45
C LEU A 236 -4.52 2.19 39.77
N VAL A 237 -3.46 1.66 39.16
CA VAL A 237 -3.50 0.34 38.50
C VAL A 237 -3.24 -0.82 39.49
N GLY A 238 -2.61 -0.56 40.65
CA GLY A 238 -2.37 -1.51 41.69
C GLY A 238 -1.64 -2.77 41.23
N ASP A 239 -1.97 -3.90 41.90
CA ASP A 239 -1.40 -5.21 41.59
C ASP A 239 -1.86 -5.78 40.26
N ASP A 240 -2.96 -5.27 39.71
CA ASP A 240 -3.52 -5.70 38.41
C ASP A 240 -2.82 -5.12 37.18
N LYS A 241 -1.76 -4.32 37.39
CA LYS A 241 -1.06 -3.61 36.29
C LYS A 241 -0.67 -4.50 35.11
N TYR A 242 -0.41 -5.78 35.32
CA TYR A 242 -0.03 -6.72 34.26
C TYR A 242 -1.22 -7.38 33.54
N ASN A 243 -2.44 -7.16 34.03
CA ASN A 243 -3.67 -7.67 33.41
C ASN A 243 -4.24 -6.73 32.34
N TYR A 244 -3.72 -5.49 32.25
CA TYR A 244 -4.18 -4.53 31.27
C TYR A 244 -3.65 -4.87 29.87
N ALA A 245 -4.55 -5.14 28.93
CA ALA A 245 -4.23 -5.23 27.51
C ALA A 245 -4.34 -3.87 26.81
N ALA A 246 -5.18 -2.97 27.36
CA ALA A 246 -5.39 -1.60 26.86
C ALA A 246 -5.62 -0.63 28.02
N ILE A 247 -5.15 0.62 27.86
CA ILE A 247 -5.40 1.70 28.82
C ILE A 247 -5.57 3.04 28.11
N ALA A 248 -6.47 3.86 28.64
CA ALA A 248 -6.58 5.27 28.28
C ALA A 248 -6.32 6.13 29.51
N ILE A 249 -5.54 7.18 29.37
CA ILE A 249 -5.15 8.04 30.49
C ILE A 249 -5.48 9.50 30.18
N ALA A 250 -6.02 10.19 31.19
CA ALA A 250 -6.21 11.64 31.19
C ALA A 250 -5.51 12.24 32.41
N GLY A 251 -5.11 13.50 32.30
CA GLY A 251 -4.38 14.23 33.35
C GLY A 251 -2.90 14.35 33.11
N THR A 252 -2.12 14.61 34.14
CA THR A 252 -0.67 14.85 34.03
C THR A 252 0.16 13.61 34.31
N LEU A 253 1.16 13.36 33.49
CA LEU A 253 2.07 12.20 33.57
C LEU A 253 3.50 12.69 33.80
N ASN A 254 4.16 12.18 34.84
CA ASN A 254 5.59 12.36 35.04
C ASN A 254 6.40 11.06 34.82
N GLY A 255 7.67 11.05 35.20
CA GLY A 255 8.56 9.92 35.02
C GLY A 255 8.10 8.65 35.74
N ASP A 256 7.47 8.75 36.91
CA ASP A 256 6.95 7.58 37.64
C ASP A 256 5.77 6.92 36.92
N ASP A 257 4.87 7.74 36.33
CA ASP A 257 3.73 7.24 35.55
C ASP A 257 4.21 6.56 34.24
N LEU A 258 5.14 7.21 33.52
CA LEU A 258 5.69 6.66 32.28
C LEU A 258 6.50 5.38 32.53
N ARG A 259 7.21 5.30 33.67
CA ARG A 259 7.86 4.07 34.12
C ARG A 259 6.85 2.93 34.34
N THR A 260 5.72 3.24 34.96
CA THR A 260 4.63 2.27 35.16
C THR A 260 4.05 1.80 33.83
N LEU A 261 3.82 2.72 32.88
CA LEU A 261 3.34 2.35 31.54
C LEU A 261 4.32 1.45 30.78
N ARG A 262 5.63 1.72 30.88
CA ARG A 262 6.66 0.85 30.31
C ARG A 262 6.58 -0.56 30.90
N ASP A 263 6.52 -0.65 32.24
CA ASP A 263 6.42 -1.91 32.96
C ASP A 263 5.18 -2.71 32.54
N MET A 264 4.03 -2.04 32.44
CA MET A 264 2.79 -2.62 31.90
C MET A 264 2.93 -3.06 30.42
N ALA A 265 3.75 -2.36 29.63
CA ALA A 265 4.00 -2.69 28.22
C ALA A 265 5.11 -3.73 27.99
N GLY A 266 5.64 -4.33 29.05
CA GLY A 266 6.55 -5.46 29.00
C GLY A 266 8.02 -5.12 29.20
N ARG A 267 8.37 -3.89 29.62
CA ARG A 267 9.75 -3.46 29.92
C ARG A 267 9.83 -2.56 31.13
N ASP A 268 10.75 -2.85 32.04
CA ASP A 268 11.04 -1.94 33.15
C ASP A 268 11.95 -0.76 32.73
N ASN A 269 12.34 0.06 33.68
CA ASN A 269 13.21 1.21 33.41
C ASN A 269 14.66 0.84 33.08
N GLU A 270 15.10 -0.40 33.32
CA GLU A 270 16.43 -0.93 32.99
C GLU A 270 16.41 -1.81 31.75
N ASP A 271 15.27 -1.83 31.04
CA ASP A 271 14.98 -2.61 29.83
C ASP A 271 14.90 -4.13 30.07
N HIS A 272 14.70 -4.59 31.30
CA HIS A 272 14.39 -5.98 31.57
C HIS A 272 12.95 -6.31 31.20
N ALA A 273 12.72 -7.57 30.79
CA ALA A 273 11.37 -8.04 30.47
C ALA A 273 10.49 -8.10 31.69
N THR A 274 9.24 -7.66 31.59
CA THR A 274 8.21 -7.78 32.62
C THR A 274 7.04 -8.64 32.15
N ASN A 275 6.11 -8.93 33.04
CA ASN A 275 4.89 -9.68 32.71
C ASN A 275 3.83 -8.81 32.01
N GLY A 276 4.11 -7.55 31.74
CA GLY A 276 3.20 -6.59 31.11
C GLY A 276 2.61 -7.09 29.80
N GLN A 277 1.31 -6.84 29.59
CA GLN A 277 0.55 -7.26 28.40
C GLN A 277 -0.04 -6.08 27.63
N LEU A 278 0.28 -4.85 28.06
CA LEU A 278 -0.30 -3.63 27.51
C LEU A 278 0.10 -3.46 26.03
N ALA A 279 -0.88 -3.55 25.17
CA ALA A 279 -0.70 -3.49 23.71
C ALA A 279 -1.28 -2.21 23.09
N ASP A 280 -2.31 -1.64 23.71
CA ASP A 280 -2.99 -0.45 23.21
C ASP A 280 -2.97 0.65 24.28
N ILE A 281 -2.36 1.81 23.96
CA ILE A 281 -2.23 2.95 24.89
C ILE A 281 -2.87 4.17 24.25
N ASP A 282 -3.75 4.86 25.00
CA ASP A 282 -4.30 6.14 24.60
C ASP A 282 -3.93 7.23 25.63
N LEU A 283 -3.09 8.15 25.22
CA LEU A 283 -2.65 9.30 26.01
C LEU A 283 -3.21 10.62 25.48
N SER A 284 -4.23 10.59 24.61
CA SER A 284 -4.77 11.81 23.99
C SER A 284 -5.29 12.82 25.00
N GLY A 285 -5.82 12.35 26.13
CA GLY A 285 -6.28 13.17 27.27
C GLY A 285 -5.19 13.50 28.27
N ALA A 286 -3.98 13.02 28.07
CA ALA A 286 -2.87 13.21 29.01
C ALA A 286 -1.92 14.32 28.57
N GLN A 287 -1.12 14.82 29.52
CA GLN A 287 -0.03 15.73 29.29
C GLN A 287 1.24 15.25 30.00
N ILE A 288 2.34 15.15 29.28
CA ILE A 288 3.64 14.82 29.90
C ILE A 288 4.19 16.08 30.53
N VAL A 289 4.57 15.96 31.81
CA VAL A 289 5.18 17.04 32.60
C VAL A 289 6.53 16.60 33.14
N GLU A 290 7.42 17.56 33.36
CA GLU A 290 8.70 17.32 34.03
C GLU A 290 8.49 16.85 35.46
N GLY A 291 9.32 15.90 35.93
CA GLY A 291 9.31 15.39 37.29
C GLY A 291 9.31 13.87 37.37
N GLY A 292 9.28 13.35 38.61
CA GLY A 292 9.36 11.92 38.88
C GLY A 292 10.74 11.33 38.63
N LYS A 293 10.82 9.98 38.71
CA LYS A 293 12.05 9.20 38.46
C LYS A 293 12.27 9.03 36.96
N ALA A 294 13.49 8.57 36.61
CA ALA A 294 13.79 8.16 35.25
C ALA A 294 12.81 7.08 34.77
N TYR A 295 12.17 7.28 33.63
CA TYR A 295 11.24 6.29 33.03
C TYR A 295 11.99 5.17 32.29
N ALA A 296 13.20 5.45 31.80
CA ALA A 296 14.16 4.51 31.24
C ALA A 296 15.56 4.90 31.73
N ALA A 297 16.55 4.02 31.55
CA ALA A 297 17.91 4.23 32.08
C ALA A 297 18.48 5.62 31.71
N GLY A 298 18.60 6.51 32.70
CA GLY A 298 19.11 7.87 32.54
C GLY A 298 18.18 8.87 31.81
N HIS A 299 16.95 8.49 31.45
CA HIS A 299 16.00 9.33 30.73
C HIS A 299 14.87 9.83 31.64
N TYR A 300 14.71 11.15 31.69
CA TYR A 300 13.72 11.86 32.51
C TYR A 300 12.71 12.57 31.62
N THR A 301 11.53 12.84 32.17
CA THR A 301 10.49 13.58 31.46
C THR A 301 10.86 15.02 31.23
N GLN A 302 10.37 15.55 30.12
CA GLN A 302 10.34 16.97 29.79
C GLN A 302 8.91 17.35 29.39
N ASN A 303 8.51 18.58 29.63
CA ASN A 303 7.15 19.03 29.32
C ASN A 303 6.81 18.84 27.85
N ASN A 304 5.71 18.10 27.59
CA ASN A 304 5.15 17.83 26.25
C ASN A 304 6.13 17.12 25.30
N VAL A 305 7.07 16.32 25.82
CA VAL A 305 8.04 15.58 25.02
C VAL A 305 7.84 14.08 25.17
N VAL A 306 7.68 13.40 24.05
CA VAL A 306 7.83 11.94 23.95
C VAL A 306 9.34 11.67 23.85
N GLY A 307 9.93 11.36 25.01
CA GLY A 307 11.38 11.35 25.17
C GLY A 307 12.05 10.10 24.59
N THR A 308 13.37 10.15 24.52
CA THR A 308 14.23 9.06 24.04
C THR A 308 13.94 7.77 24.79
N ALA A 309 13.82 6.67 24.07
CA ALA A 309 13.58 5.31 24.58
C ALA A 309 12.30 5.14 25.42
N LEU A 310 11.32 6.05 25.35
CA LEU A 310 10.13 6.00 26.20
C LEU A 310 9.41 4.66 26.18
N PHE A 311 9.21 4.05 25.02
CA PHE A 311 8.65 2.72 24.85
C PHE A 311 9.61 1.77 24.16
N ALA A 312 10.92 2.04 24.19
CA ALA A 312 11.90 1.14 23.59
C ALA A 312 11.72 -0.30 24.07
N SER A 313 11.87 -1.25 23.17
CA SER A 313 11.76 -2.70 23.38
C SER A 313 10.38 -3.19 23.83
N CYS A 314 9.35 -2.35 23.88
CA CYS A 314 7.97 -2.75 24.20
C CYS A 314 7.34 -3.50 23.01
N GLN A 315 7.77 -4.75 22.80
CA GLN A 315 7.42 -5.55 21.61
C GLN A 315 5.93 -5.90 21.49
N LYS A 316 5.17 -5.86 22.59
CA LYS A 316 3.71 -6.11 22.59
C LYS A 316 2.90 -4.88 22.21
N LEU A 317 3.49 -3.68 22.26
CA LEU A 317 2.80 -2.43 21.93
C LEU A 317 2.41 -2.43 20.45
N ARG A 318 1.10 -2.48 20.17
CA ARG A 318 0.53 -2.48 18.81
C ARG A 318 0.08 -1.12 18.37
N ARG A 319 -0.39 -0.31 19.32
CA ARG A 319 -0.95 1.01 19.06
C ARG A 319 -0.70 1.96 20.22
N ILE A 320 -0.36 3.20 19.87
CA ILE A 320 -0.28 4.29 20.82
C ILE A 320 -0.90 5.56 20.22
N VAL A 321 -1.75 6.24 21.00
CA VAL A 321 -2.17 7.60 20.72
C VAL A 321 -1.40 8.51 21.67
N LEU A 322 -0.61 9.43 21.09
CA LEU A 322 0.23 10.33 21.84
C LEU A 322 -0.57 11.50 22.45
N PRO A 323 -0.07 12.13 23.54
CA PRO A 323 -0.67 13.33 24.09
C PRO A 323 -0.84 14.41 23.03
N LEU A 324 -2.01 15.04 22.99
CA LEU A 324 -2.28 16.10 21.98
C LEU A 324 -1.35 17.31 22.11
N GLN A 325 -0.82 17.55 23.31
CA GLN A 325 0.13 18.64 23.61
C GLN A 325 1.58 18.31 23.26
N THR A 326 1.87 17.15 22.66
CA THR A 326 3.23 16.76 22.30
C THR A 326 3.82 17.73 21.28
N ILE A 327 4.99 18.32 21.61
CA ILE A 327 5.74 19.23 20.73
C ILE A 327 6.95 18.55 20.09
N ARG A 328 7.46 17.46 20.69
CA ARG A 328 8.66 16.78 20.22
C ARG A 328 8.57 15.27 20.46
N ILE A 329 9.02 14.49 19.46
CA ILE A 329 9.21 13.04 19.55
C ILE A 329 10.70 12.78 19.32
N GLU A 330 11.37 12.26 20.35
CA GLU A 330 12.82 12.05 20.31
C GLU A 330 13.19 10.71 19.69
N GLY A 331 14.46 10.59 19.30
CA GLY A 331 15.00 9.40 18.68
C GLY A 331 14.82 8.15 19.55
N ASP A 332 14.53 7.05 18.86
CA ASP A 332 14.36 5.74 19.51
C ASP A 332 13.26 5.68 20.58
N ALA A 333 12.31 6.65 20.60
CA ALA A 333 11.17 6.64 21.53
C ALA A 333 10.37 5.33 21.47
N PHE A 334 10.32 4.69 20.30
CA PHE A 334 9.64 3.42 20.02
C PHE A 334 10.59 2.35 19.48
N LYS A 335 11.89 2.46 19.76
CA LYS A 335 12.87 1.51 19.25
C LYS A 335 12.46 0.07 19.57
N ASP A 336 12.59 -0.82 18.57
CA ASP A 336 12.27 -2.25 18.70
C ASP A 336 10.84 -2.56 19.16
N CYS A 337 9.89 -1.65 18.97
CA CYS A 337 8.45 -1.91 19.10
C CYS A 337 7.96 -2.71 17.88
N SER A 338 8.33 -3.99 17.81
CA SER A 338 8.15 -4.82 16.61
C SER A 338 6.69 -5.08 16.22
N SER A 339 5.73 -4.90 17.14
CA SER A 339 4.28 -5.03 16.87
C SER A 339 3.58 -3.70 16.58
N LEU A 340 4.26 -2.56 16.71
CA LEU A 340 3.65 -1.25 16.52
C LEU A 340 3.31 -1.03 15.04
N SER A 341 2.01 -0.96 14.72
CA SER A 341 1.52 -0.93 13.33
C SER A 341 1.24 0.46 12.79
N THR A 342 0.89 1.41 13.67
CA THR A 342 0.53 2.78 13.28
C THR A 342 1.00 3.77 14.32
N ILE A 343 1.52 4.93 13.86
CA ILE A 343 1.82 6.10 14.71
C ILE A 343 1.05 7.30 14.14
N ILE A 344 0.39 8.04 15.03
CA ILE A 344 -0.23 9.32 14.70
C ILE A 344 0.60 10.44 15.31
N ILE A 345 1.14 11.31 14.47
CA ILE A 345 1.92 12.47 14.88
C ILE A 345 0.94 13.60 15.25
N PRO A 346 0.93 14.09 16.50
CA PRO A 346 0.05 15.18 16.94
C PRO A 346 0.26 16.50 16.19
N ALA A 347 -0.75 17.37 16.22
CA ALA A 347 -0.75 18.61 15.48
C ALA A 347 0.34 19.60 15.93
N LEU A 348 0.75 19.55 17.19
CA LEU A 348 1.75 20.48 17.78
C LEU A 348 3.19 19.99 17.67
N VAL A 349 3.43 18.82 17.06
CA VAL A 349 4.80 18.29 16.94
C VAL A 349 5.61 19.13 15.94
N GLU A 350 6.68 19.74 16.44
CA GLU A 350 7.63 20.57 15.70
C GLU A 350 8.91 19.82 15.31
N LYS A 351 9.25 18.77 16.08
CA LYS A 351 10.44 17.96 15.83
C LYS A 351 10.18 16.49 16.07
N ILE A 352 10.60 15.67 15.11
CA ILE A 352 10.55 14.22 15.20
C ILE A 352 11.88 13.61 14.76
N THR A 353 12.32 12.61 15.49
CA THR A 353 13.43 11.73 15.10
C THR A 353 12.92 10.32 14.95
N PRO A 354 13.07 9.67 13.79
CA PRO A 354 12.58 8.33 13.55
C PRO A 354 13.12 7.30 14.53
N SER A 355 12.27 6.34 14.94
CA SER A 355 12.68 5.18 15.72
C SER A 355 13.03 4.01 14.82
N SER A 356 13.98 3.17 15.26
CA SER A 356 14.38 1.93 14.56
C SER A 356 13.64 0.70 15.07
N GLY A 357 13.67 -0.41 14.31
CA GLY A 357 13.16 -1.71 14.75
C GLY A 357 11.64 -1.86 14.83
N CYS A 358 10.85 -0.89 14.37
CA CYS A 358 9.37 -0.98 14.31
C CYS A 358 8.93 -1.78 13.08
N THR A 359 9.22 -3.09 13.06
CA THR A 359 9.09 -3.94 11.85
C THR A 359 7.66 -4.15 11.36
N ALA A 360 6.64 -3.95 12.22
CA ALA A 360 5.23 -4.00 11.83
C ALA A 360 4.67 -2.63 11.40
N LEU A 361 5.44 -1.53 11.55
CA LEU A 361 4.93 -0.19 11.26
C LEU A 361 4.59 -0.03 9.77
N ALA A 362 3.31 0.04 9.47
CA ALA A 362 2.79 0.15 8.10
C ALA A 362 2.28 1.55 7.77
N ASN A 363 1.96 2.36 8.78
CA ASN A 363 1.36 3.66 8.57
C ASN A 363 1.81 4.70 9.60
N ILE A 364 2.30 5.83 9.09
CA ILE A 364 2.56 7.03 9.87
C ILE A 364 1.60 8.10 9.35
N SER A 365 0.73 8.59 10.22
CA SER A 365 -0.21 9.67 9.88
C SER A 365 0.09 10.92 10.69
N VAL A 366 -0.23 12.08 10.14
CA VAL A 366 -0.05 13.39 10.78
C VAL A 366 -1.41 13.98 11.02
N ALA A 367 -1.66 14.44 12.24
CA ALA A 367 -2.92 15.09 12.60
C ALA A 367 -3.10 16.39 11.82
N ALA A 368 -4.36 16.73 11.48
CA ALA A 368 -4.70 17.96 10.80
C ALA A 368 -4.21 19.19 11.60
N GLY A 369 -3.70 20.20 10.89
CA GLY A 369 -3.18 21.42 11.50
C GLY A 369 -1.71 21.38 11.92
N ASN A 370 -0.99 20.27 11.68
CA ASN A 370 0.46 20.27 11.89
C ASN A 370 1.13 21.14 10.81
N SER A 371 1.96 22.11 11.24
CA SER A 371 2.65 23.08 10.36
C SER A 371 4.03 22.63 9.89
N HIS A 372 4.56 21.53 10.44
CA HIS A 372 5.93 21.05 10.17
C HIS A 372 5.94 19.77 9.32
N TYR A 373 4.87 18.98 9.39
CA TYR A 373 4.81 17.66 8.78
C TYR A 373 3.47 17.42 8.09
N CYS A 374 3.52 16.59 7.07
CA CYS A 374 2.35 15.96 6.48
C CYS A 374 2.60 14.46 6.29
N SER A 375 1.56 13.71 5.95
CA SER A 375 1.70 12.30 5.59
C SER A 375 0.95 12.01 4.30
N LYS A 376 1.57 11.18 3.47
CA LYS A 376 0.96 10.67 2.25
C LYS A 376 1.22 9.17 2.15
N ASP A 377 0.18 8.41 1.91
CA ASP A 377 0.25 6.94 1.81
C ASP A 377 0.97 6.27 3.01
N GLY A 378 0.80 6.84 4.20
CA GLY A 378 1.42 6.35 5.43
C GLY A 378 2.90 6.70 5.61
N VAL A 379 3.48 7.53 4.74
CA VAL A 379 4.86 8.00 4.81
C VAL A 379 4.90 9.40 5.42
N LEU A 380 5.84 9.66 6.32
CA LEU A 380 6.05 11.00 6.91
C LEU A 380 6.87 11.87 5.97
N LEU A 381 6.36 13.06 5.67
CA LEU A 381 7.02 14.07 4.85
C LEU A 381 7.13 15.41 5.59
N SER A 382 7.99 16.29 5.07
CA SER A 382 7.95 17.72 5.39
C SER A 382 6.57 18.33 5.11
N ALA A 383 6.24 19.46 5.72
CA ALA A 383 4.92 20.08 5.58
C ALA A 383 4.53 20.38 4.12
N ASP A 384 5.49 20.76 3.29
CA ASP A 384 5.32 21.04 1.86
C ASP A 384 5.32 19.76 0.97
N GLY A 385 5.55 18.58 1.58
CA GLY A 385 5.61 17.31 0.89
C GLY A 385 6.86 17.09 0.03
N SER A 386 7.86 17.97 0.12
CA SER A 386 9.06 17.93 -0.73
C SER A 386 10.16 16.99 -0.20
N ALA A 387 10.12 16.62 1.09
CA ALA A 387 11.11 15.73 1.71
C ALA A 387 10.45 14.52 2.38
N ILE A 388 10.96 13.30 2.12
CA ILE A 388 10.62 12.12 2.92
C ILE A 388 11.51 12.09 4.16
N LEU A 389 10.87 11.99 5.34
CA LEU A 389 11.54 12.01 6.63
C LEU A 389 11.52 10.66 7.35
N TRP A 390 10.45 9.89 7.20
CA TRP A 390 10.34 8.57 7.81
C TRP A 390 9.41 7.67 7.00
N PHE A 391 9.96 6.58 6.48
CA PHE A 391 9.23 5.54 5.76
C PHE A 391 8.89 4.39 6.72
N PRO A 392 7.65 3.89 6.75
CA PRO A 392 7.26 2.78 7.64
C PRO A 392 7.99 1.48 7.31
N MET A 393 8.66 0.88 8.30
CA MET A 393 9.52 -0.32 8.11
C MET A 393 8.75 -1.56 7.69
N GLY A 394 7.48 -1.70 8.12
CA GLY A 394 6.60 -2.81 7.76
C GLY A 394 6.05 -2.74 6.33
N LYS A 395 6.23 -1.61 5.66
CA LYS A 395 5.80 -1.42 4.28
C LYS A 395 6.83 -2.01 3.33
N GLY A 396 6.45 -3.01 2.56
CA GLY A 396 7.34 -3.78 1.68
C GLY A 396 7.01 -3.65 0.20
N GLY A 397 7.66 -4.47 -0.61
CA GLY A 397 7.44 -4.58 -2.04
C GLY A 397 8.22 -3.55 -2.86
N GLU A 398 7.57 -2.93 -3.83
CA GLU A 398 8.14 -1.89 -4.69
C GLU A 398 7.67 -0.51 -4.24
N TYR A 399 8.58 0.46 -4.22
CA TYR A 399 8.26 1.85 -3.92
C TYR A 399 8.86 2.79 -4.95
N THR A 400 8.00 3.61 -5.56
CA THR A 400 8.41 4.67 -6.47
C THR A 400 8.33 6.02 -5.74
N LEU A 401 9.43 6.74 -5.74
CA LEU A 401 9.51 8.07 -5.13
C LEU A 401 8.57 9.03 -5.88
N PRO A 402 7.65 9.71 -5.20
CA PRO A 402 6.79 10.70 -5.84
C PRO A 402 7.59 11.81 -6.52
N ALA A 403 7.17 12.27 -7.70
CA ALA A 403 7.88 13.32 -8.44
C ALA A 403 7.95 14.67 -7.71
N THR A 404 7.07 14.89 -6.72
CA THR A 404 7.10 16.08 -5.85
C THR A 404 8.21 16.05 -4.82
N VAL A 405 8.80 14.87 -4.55
CA VAL A 405 9.85 14.70 -3.54
C VAL A 405 11.20 15.05 -4.16
N THR A 406 11.85 16.06 -3.59
CA THR A 406 13.19 16.52 -3.99
C THR A 406 14.28 16.15 -2.99
N GLU A 407 13.90 15.71 -1.79
CA GLU A 407 14.84 15.36 -0.72
C GLU A 407 14.41 14.08 0.00
N VAL A 408 15.40 13.28 0.40
CA VAL A 408 15.20 12.13 1.28
C VAL A 408 16.10 12.29 2.50
N GLY A 409 15.51 12.25 3.68
CA GLY A 409 16.19 12.50 4.95
C GLY A 409 17.16 11.39 5.37
N ASP A 410 17.96 11.71 6.39
CA ASP A 410 18.84 10.75 7.06
C ASP A 410 18.01 9.59 7.61
N TYR A 411 18.45 8.35 7.40
CA TYR A 411 17.79 7.13 7.88
C TYR A 411 16.32 6.96 7.44
N ALA A 412 15.84 7.70 6.45
CA ALA A 412 14.41 7.73 6.09
C ALA A 412 13.83 6.36 5.70
N PHE A 413 14.61 5.49 5.10
CA PHE A 413 14.25 4.12 4.70
C PHE A 413 15.03 3.05 5.49
N ARG A 414 15.53 3.39 6.68
CA ARG A 414 16.22 2.46 7.56
C ARG A 414 15.31 1.27 7.93
N ASP A 415 15.87 0.07 7.92
CA ASP A 415 15.20 -1.19 8.30
C ASP A 415 13.94 -1.50 7.46
N CYS A 416 13.70 -0.81 6.34
CA CYS A 416 12.50 -1.02 5.54
C CYS A 416 12.51 -2.34 4.78
N SER A 417 11.29 -2.85 4.52
CA SER A 417 11.08 -4.11 3.81
C SER A 417 10.94 -3.95 2.29
N ILE A 418 11.30 -2.78 1.72
CA ILE A 418 11.27 -2.52 0.29
C ILE A 418 12.33 -3.38 -0.40
N GLU A 419 11.95 -4.06 -1.48
CA GLU A 419 12.85 -4.88 -2.30
C GLU A 419 13.31 -4.13 -3.57
N LYS A 420 12.44 -3.28 -4.13
CA LYS A 420 12.72 -2.48 -5.32
C LYS A 420 12.37 -1.02 -5.06
N PHE A 421 13.33 -0.14 -5.32
CA PHE A 421 13.17 1.30 -5.13
C PHE A 421 13.45 2.04 -6.44
N VAL A 422 12.53 2.94 -6.82
CA VAL A 422 12.64 3.78 -8.01
C VAL A 422 12.72 5.25 -7.60
N PHE A 423 13.83 5.90 -7.94
CA PHE A 423 14.01 7.33 -7.70
C PHE A 423 13.25 8.18 -8.72
N ALA A 424 12.81 9.37 -8.30
CA ALA A 424 12.29 10.38 -9.21
C ALA A 424 13.43 11.22 -9.82
N ASP A 425 13.26 11.65 -11.06
CA ASP A 425 14.28 12.45 -11.78
C ASP A 425 14.58 13.80 -11.13
N GLY A 426 13.66 14.35 -10.34
CA GLY A 426 13.78 15.63 -9.67
C GLY A 426 14.53 15.61 -8.32
N LEU A 427 15.05 14.46 -7.89
CA LEU A 427 15.70 14.34 -6.59
C LEU A 427 17.00 15.13 -6.54
N LYS A 428 17.14 16.00 -5.52
CA LYS A 428 18.28 16.89 -5.31
C LYS A 428 19.26 16.36 -4.26
N SER A 429 18.74 15.72 -3.21
CA SER A 429 19.58 15.22 -2.12
C SER A 429 19.04 13.95 -1.48
N ILE A 430 19.98 13.12 -1.00
CA ILE A 430 19.73 11.93 -0.22
C ILE A 430 20.55 12.05 1.06
N GLY A 431 19.93 11.76 2.20
CA GLY A 431 20.57 11.79 3.51
C GLY A 431 21.52 10.61 3.75
N LYS A 432 22.32 10.71 4.82
CA LYS A 432 23.20 9.60 5.24
C LYS A 432 22.38 8.41 5.74
N CYS A 433 22.92 7.21 5.54
CA CYS A 433 22.33 5.96 6.03
C CYS A 433 20.86 5.78 5.62
N THR A 434 20.42 6.40 4.52
CA THR A 434 19.01 6.39 4.10
C THR A 434 18.43 4.98 4.02
N PHE A 435 19.14 4.02 3.42
CA PHE A 435 18.72 2.63 3.28
C PHE A 435 19.42 1.68 4.26
N TYR A 436 19.93 2.19 5.38
CA TYR A 436 20.62 1.35 6.36
C TYR A 436 19.80 0.11 6.73
N ASN A 437 20.40 -1.10 6.57
CA ASN A 437 19.76 -2.38 6.88
C ASN A 437 18.42 -2.65 6.17
N SER A 438 18.19 -2.06 4.99
CA SER A 438 16.98 -2.29 4.19
C SER A 438 17.08 -3.56 3.34
N LYS A 439 15.94 -4.04 2.81
CA LYS A 439 15.87 -5.26 1.98
C LYS A 439 16.01 -5.01 0.48
N VAL A 440 16.44 -3.83 0.05
CA VAL A 440 16.63 -3.52 -1.36
C VAL A 440 17.62 -4.48 -2.02
N LYS A 441 17.30 -4.93 -3.24
CA LYS A 441 18.09 -5.91 -4.02
C LYS A 441 18.88 -5.25 -5.15
N GLU A 442 18.28 -4.26 -5.77
CA GLU A 442 18.85 -3.48 -6.86
C GLU A 442 18.41 -2.03 -6.75
N VAL A 443 19.33 -1.09 -7.02
CA VAL A 443 19.05 0.33 -6.96
C VAL A 443 19.78 1.07 -8.07
N SER A 444 19.02 1.93 -8.79
CA SER A 444 19.59 2.90 -9.74
C SER A 444 19.51 4.30 -9.14
N LEU A 445 20.65 4.91 -8.87
CA LEU A 445 20.71 6.28 -8.36
C LEU A 445 20.42 7.30 -9.49
N PRO A 446 19.82 8.45 -9.17
CA PRO A 446 19.56 9.50 -10.16
C PRO A 446 20.82 9.93 -10.90
N SER A 447 20.68 10.17 -12.19
CA SER A 447 21.80 10.60 -13.06
C SER A 447 22.43 11.92 -12.63
N THR A 448 21.68 12.75 -11.89
CA THR A 448 22.06 14.08 -11.40
C THR A 448 22.74 14.07 -10.04
N LEU A 449 22.73 12.93 -9.32
CA LEU A 449 23.27 12.85 -7.96
C LEU A 449 24.80 12.87 -7.97
N LYS A 450 25.40 13.96 -7.49
CA LYS A 450 26.86 14.15 -7.44
C LYS A 450 27.54 13.41 -6.32
N GLN A 451 26.91 13.31 -5.16
CA GLN A 451 27.46 12.71 -3.97
C GLN A 451 26.58 11.58 -3.45
N VAL A 452 27.15 10.39 -3.33
CA VAL A 452 26.53 9.28 -2.64
C VAL A 452 26.88 9.39 -1.16
N PRO A 453 25.89 9.62 -0.29
CA PRO A 453 26.16 9.94 1.11
C PRO A 453 26.73 8.76 1.89
N THR A 454 27.40 9.07 3.01
CA THR A 454 27.95 8.08 3.94
C THR A 454 26.90 7.06 4.36
N GLY A 455 27.24 5.79 4.31
CA GLY A 455 26.41 4.67 4.76
C GLY A 455 25.12 4.46 3.99
N LEU A 456 24.94 5.05 2.79
CA LEU A 456 23.66 5.02 2.06
C LEU A 456 23.01 3.64 2.06
N PHE A 457 23.78 2.58 1.79
CA PHE A 457 23.33 1.19 1.74
C PHE A 457 23.96 0.31 2.82
N GLN A 458 24.53 0.90 3.86
CA GLN A 458 25.20 0.13 4.90
C GLN A 458 24.28 -0.96 5.47
N LYS A 459 24.81 -2.20 5.57
CA LYS A 459 24.09 -3.41 6.04
C LYS A 459 22.92 -3.88 5.18
N CYS A 460 22.79 -3.45 3.93
CA CYS A 460 21.80 -3.99 3.01
C CYS A 460 22.19 -5.40 2.56
N ALA A 461 21.82 -6.41 3.35
CA ALA A 461 22.23 -7.81 3.16
C ALA A 461 21.68 -8.49 1.89
N HIS A 462 20.83 -7.83 1.14
CA HIS A 462 20.23 -8.33 -0.11
C HIS A 462 20.68 -7.54 -1.36
N LEU A 463 21.42 -6.43 -1.19
CA LEU A 463 21.80 -5.55 -2.29
C LEU A 463 22.90 -6.17 -3.15
N ALA A 464 22.55 -6.61 -4.35
CA ALA A 464 23.45 -7.27 -5.28
C ALA A 464 23.90 -6.35 -6.44
N THR A 465 23.09 -5.38 -6.84
CA THR A 465 23.34 -4.53 -8.01
C THR A 465 23.05 -3.06 -7.68
N VAL A 466 24.00 -2.19 -8.05
CA VAL A 466 23.82 -0.73 -7.95
C VAL A 466 24.26 -0.06 -9.24
N HIS A 467 23.46 0.92 -9.70
CA HIS A 467 23.79 1.78 -10.81
C HIS A 467 24.06 3.20 -10.29
N LEU A 468 25.28 3.69 -10.49
CA LEU A 468 25.67 5.08 -10.19
C LEU A 468 25.42 5.96 -11.41
N GLY A 469 24.84 7.12 -11.17
CA GLY A 469 24.53 8.10 -12.23
C GLY A 469 25.76 8.76 -12.86
N GLN A 470 25.54 9.40 -14.00
CA GLN A 470 26.60 10.06 -14.78
C GLN A 470 27.29 11.20 -14.02
N ALA A 471 26.55 11.92 -13.16
CA ALA A 471 27.07 13.04 -12.39
C ALA A 471 27.79 12.63 -11.10
N THR A 472 27.90 11.34 -10.77
CA THR A 472 28.49 10.90 -9.50
C THR A 472 29.97 11.24 -9.45
N GLU A 473 30.35 12.09 -8.49
CA GLU A 473 31.70 12.59 -8.27
C GLU A 473 32.35 12.03 -6.99
N LEU A 474 31.52 11.65 -5.98
CA LEU A 474 32.00 11.22 -4.66
C LEU A 474 31.15 10.08 -4.10
N LEU A 475 31.81 9.06 -3.55
CA LEU A 475 31.22 8.05 -2.68
C LEU A 475 31.66 8.29 -1.24
N GLY A 476 30.68 8.44 -0.34
CA GLY A 476 30.92 8.58 1.10
C GLY A 476 31.55 7.30 1.71
N GLU A 477 31.89 7.38 2.98
CA GLU A 477 32.36 6.21 3.73
C GLU A 477 31.18 5.23 3.98
N TYR A 478 31.47 3.95 4.08
CA TYR A 478 30.55 2.86 4.43
C TYR A 478 29.33 2.67 3.49
N VAL A 479 29.37 3.23 2.28
CA VAL A 479 28.23 3.18 1.35
C VAL A 479 27.77 1.73 1.11
N PHE A 480 28.71 0.81 0.93
CA PHE A 480 28.46 -0.60 0.63
C PHE A 480 28.90 -1.55 1.74
N ASP A 481 29.17 -1.03 2.94
CA ASP A 481 29.59 -1.87 4.06
C ASP A 481 28.50 -2.87 4.46
N GLY A 482 28.83 -4.16 4.46
CA GLY A 482 27.87 -5.23 4.76
C GLY A 482 26.93 -5.61 3.60
N CYS A 483 27.17 -5.10 2.37
CA CYS A 483 26.40 -5.48 1.18
C CYS A 483 27.07 -6.62 0.41
N PRO A 484 26.33 -7.65 -0.07
CA PRO A 484 26.86 -8.71 -0.94
C PRO A 484 26.89 -8.26 -2.42
N LEU A 485 27.42 -7.07 -2.69
CA LEU A 485 27.39 -6.46 -4.00
C LEU A 485 28.16 -7.32 -5.03
N THR A 486 27.50 -7.67 -6.13
CA THR A 486 28.06 -8.46 -7.23
C THR A 486 28.34 -7.62 -8.48
N ASN A 487 27.54 -6.58 -8.72
CA ASN A 487 27.67 -5.67 -9.85
C ASN A 487 27.53 -4.22 -9.42
N LEU A 488 28.47 -3.38 -9.84
CA LEU A 488 28.40 -1.93 -9.68
C LEU A 488 28.58 -1.29 -11.06
N TYR A 489 27.48 -0.74 -11.59
CA TYR A 489 27.47 -0.01 -12.86
C TYR A 489 27.73 1.47 -12.58
N ILE A 490 28.69 2.05 -13.32
CA ILE A 490 29.11 3.43 -13.14
C ILE A 490 29.03 4.15 -14.48
N SER A 491 28.07 5.08 -14.61
CA SER A 491 27.92 5.90 -15.82
C SER A 491 28.84 7.11 -15.84
N ALA A 492 29.52 7.41 -14.73
CA ALA A 492 30.45 8.54 -14.63
C ALA A 492 31.66 8.34 -15.54
N PRO A 493 32.05 9.35 -16.37
CA PRO A 493 33.18 9.24 -17.28
C PRO A 493 34.57 9.23 -16.59
N THR A 494 34.60 9.70 -15.33
CA THR A 494 35.76 9.71 -14.46
C THR A 494 35.49 8.94 -13.18
N PRO A 495 36.47 8.23 -12.60
CA PRO A 495 36.29 7.50 -11.36
C PRO A 495 35.81 8.43 -10.24
N PRO A 496 34.64 8.19 -9.62
CA PRO A 496 34.24 8.93 -8.43
C PRO A 496 35.28 8.84 -7.32
N ALA A 497 35.52 9.94 -6.62
CA ALA A 497 36.39 9.95 -5.47
C ALA A 497 35.83 9.04 -4.37
N CYS A 498 36.67 8.17 -3.80
CA CYS A 498 36.28 7.24 -2.75
C CYS A 498 37.50 6.80 -1.95
N THR A 499 37.27 6.13 -0.83
CA THR A 499 38.29 5.46 -0.03
C THR A 499 37.94 3.97 0.11
N ASP A 500 38.84 3.18 0.64
CA ASP A 500 38.54 1.77 0.94
C ASP A 500 37.35 1.62 1.87
N LYS A 501 37.15 2.56 2.80
CA LYS A 501 36.01 2.61 3.72
C LYS A 501 34.66 2.77 3.01
N SER A 502 34.63 3.25 1.76
CA SER A 502 33.38 3.35 0.99
C SER A 502 32.78 1.96 0.70
N PHE A 503 33.62 0.92 0.69
CA PHE A 503 33.22 -0.45 0.29
C PHE A 503 33.12 -1.44 1.45
N ALA A 504 33.92 -1.32 2.52
CA ALA A 504 33.78 -2.18 3.68
C ALA A 504 34.68 -1.75 4.86
N THR A 505 34.24 -2.06 6.08
CA THR A 505 35.04 -1.92 7.31
C THR A 505 35.89 -3.15 7.60
N SER A 506 35.52 -4.34 7.15
CA SER A 506 36.06 -5.63 7.58
C SER A 506 36.66 -6.49 6.47
N GLY A 507 37.05 -5.93 5.33
CA GLY A 507 37.80 -6.74 4.39
C GLY A 507 37.66 -6.44 2.92
N THR A 508 38.60 -7.00 2.20
CA THR A 508 38.84 -6.93 0.75
C THR A 508 37.82 -7.73 -0.08
N TYR A 509 36.71 -8.21 0.53
CA TYR A 509 35.78 -9.12 -0.14
C TYR A 509 35.21 -8.51 -1.43
N LEU A 510 34.68 -7.28 -1.39
CA LEU A 510 34.10 -6.64 -2.58
C LEU A 510 35.12 -6.39 -3.67
N PHE A 511 36.38 -6.09 -3.33
CA PHE A 511 37.45 -5.92 -4.32
C PHE A 511 37.73 -7.18 -5.13
N SER A 512 37.44 -8.37 -4.58
CA SER A 512 37.67 -9.65 -5.26
C SER A 512 36.42 -10.18 -5.98
N THR A 513 35.22 -9.86 -5.56
CA THR A 513 33.98 -10.48 -6.02
C THR A 513 33.09 -9.55 -6.85
N CYS A 514 33.08 -8.26 -6.56
CA CYS A 514 32.25 -7.30 -7.28
C CYS A 514 32.83 -6.99 -8.66
N ARG A 515 31.96 -6.99 -9.67
CA ARG A 515 32.24 -6.55 -11.02
C ARG A 515 31.93 -5.07 -11.15
N ILE A 516 32.93 -4.30 -11.55
CA ILE A 516 32.77 -2.88 -11.85
C ILE A 516 32.54 -2.74 -13.36
N HIS A 517 31.43 -2.12 -13.72
CA HIS A 517 31.04 -1.82 -15.08
C HIS A 517 31.20 -0.31 -15.32
N VAL A 518 32.02 0.05 -16.33
CA VAL A 518 32.35 1.44 -16.63
C VAL A 518 32.07 1.76 -18.10
N PRO A 519 31.88 3.02 -18.49
CA PRO A 519 31.65 3.39 -19.89
C PRO A 519 32.80 2.99 -20.80
N GLU A 520 32.51 2.75 -22.07
CA GLU A 520 33.48 2.41 -23.10
C GLU A 520 34.65 3.41 -23.15
N GLY A 521 35.88 2.90 -23.27
CA GLY A 521 37.12 3.68 -23.29
C GLY A 521 37.52 4.28 -21.94
N ARG A 522 36.78 3.98 -20.83
CA ARG A 522 37.06 4.58 -19.50
C ARG A 522 37.81 3.67 -18.54
N ARG A 523 37.95 2.40 -18.81
CA ARG A 523 38.61 1.41 -17.93
C ARG A 523 40.00 1.84 -17.50
N ILE A 524 40.77 2.50 -18.38
CA ILE A 524 42.15 2.94 -18.08
C ILE A 524 42.18 3.95 -16.91
N TYR A 525 41.21 4.86 -16.82
CA TYR A 525 41.12 5.85 -15.74
C TYR A 525 40.79 5.18 -14.40
N TYR A 526 39.92 4.16 -14.41
CA TYR A 526 39.58 3.40 -13.19
C TYR A 526 40.76 2.52 -12.76
N ARG A 527 41.52 1.91 -13.69
CA ARG A 527 42.74 1.19 -13.37
C ARG A 527 43.88 2.07 -12.87
N GLY A 528 43.91 3.34 -13.26
CA GLY A 528 44.87 4.33 -12.77
C GLY A 528 44.56 4.94 -11.41
N ASN A 529 43.35 4.69 -10.85
CA ASN A 529 42.93 5.24 -9.56
C ASN A 529 43.29 4.29 -8.41
N ALA A 530 43.84 4.82 -7.32
CA ALA A 530 44.36 4.02 -6.21
C ALA A 530 43.37 3.07 -5.55
N THR A 531 42.11 3.47 -5.39
CA THR A 531 41.05 2.66 -4.77
C THR A 531 40.36 1.75 -5.80
N TRP A 532 39.98 2.29 -6.95
CA TRP A 532 39.28 1.52 -7.98
C TRP A 532 40.15 0.41 -8.59
N ALA A 533 41.47 0.63 -8.70
CA ALA A 533 42.41 -0.37 -9.20
C ALA A 533 42.45 -1.67 -8.36
N LYS A 534 41.98 -1.65 -7.12
CA LYS A 534 41.91 -2.82 -6.23
C LYS A 534 40.87 -3.85 -6.68
N PHE A 535 39.85 -3.42 -7.43
CA PHE A 535 38.85 -4.35 -7.97
C PHE A 535 39.47 -5.26 -9.03
N LYS A 536 39.36 -6.59 -8.84
CA LYS A 536 39.89 -7.57 -9.77
C LYS A 536 39.22 -7.49 -11.13
N ILE A 537 37.93 -7.23 -11.17
CA ILE A 537 37.10 -7.25 -12.37
C ILE A 537 36.61 -5.86 -12.68
N ILE A 538 37.16 -5.20 -13.71
CA ILE A 538 36.63 -3.95 -14.28
C ILE A 538 36.35 -4.21 -15.76
N LYS A 539 35.10 -4.05 -16.18
CA LYS A 539 34.60 -4.25 -17.55
C LYS A 539 34.14 -2.93 -18.14
N GLU A 540 34.23 -2.82 -19.44
CA GLU A 540 33.57 -1.76 -20.20
C GLU A 540 32.25 -2.29 -20.73
N ASP A 541 31.21 -1.52 -20.59
CA ASP A 541 29.89 -1.80 -21.15
C ASP A 541 29.67 -0.86 -22.33
N ASN A 542 29.15 -1.39 -23.43
CA ASN A 542 28.83 -0.67 -24.66
C ASN A 542 27.61 0.22 -24.50
#